data_e6e7a73fdb91f722199d5ecbdaad37aa
#
_entry.id   e6e7a73fdb91f722199d5ecbdaad37aa
#
_cell.length_a   1.000
_cell.length_b   1.000
_cell.length_c   1.000
_cell.angle_alpha   90.00
_cell.angle_beta   90.00
_cell.angle_gamma   90.00
#
_symmetry.space_group_name_H-M   'P 1'
#
loop_
_entity.id
_entity.type
_entity.pdbx_description
1 polymer ?
#
loop_
_entity_poly.entity_id
_entity_poly.type
_entity_poly.pdbx_seq_one_letter_code
_entity_poly.pdbx_strand_id
1 'polypeptide(L)'
;MLKGSEVPLSGPMVSVDPAAFVHPSAQIYGKVRLAAGASVWPNAVIRAEMYEVVIGERSNIQDFVMIHVGNGMGTHVGKDCSITHHVT
;
A
#
# COMPACT_ATOMS: atom_id res chain seq x y z
N MET A 1 12.99 -4.78 -5.35
CA MET A 1 11.98 -3.96 -4.64
C MET A 1 12.68 -3.07 -3.63
N LEU A 2 12.10 -1.94 -3.34
CA LEU A 2 12.64 -1.03 -2.33
C LEU A 2 12.16 -1.46 -0.94
N LYS A 3 13.07 -1.39 0.04
CA LYS A 3 12.68 -1.51 1.44
C LYS A 3 11.96 -0.25 1.88
N GLY A 4 11.17 -0.35 2.94
CA GLY A 4 10.39 0.80 3.42
C GLY A 4 11.23 2.05 3.66
N SER A 5 12.46 1.89 4.16
CA SER A 5 13.36 3.01 4.38
C SER A 5 13.87 3.66 3.10
N GLU A 6 13.72 3.02 1.96
CA GLU A 6 14.18 3.48 0.66
C GLU A 6 13.06 4.05 -0.21
N VAL A 7 11.81 3.92 0.23
CA VAL A 7 10.64 4.33 -0.56
C VAL A 7 10.50 5.85 -0.55
N PRO A 8 10.47 6.50 -1.72
CA PRO A 8 10.13 7.92 -1.77
C PRO A 8 8.68 8.12 -1.33
N LEU A 9 8.45 9.01 -0.38
CA LEU A 9 7.11 9.28 0.10
C LEU A 9 6.35 10.14 -0.91
N SER A 10 5.15 9.68 -1.27
CA SER A 10 4.27 10.38 -2.22
C SER A 10 3.35 11.35 -1.49
N GLY A 11 3.85 11.98 -0.44
CA GLY A 11 3.11 12.95 0.34
C GLY A 11 3.35 12.75 1.83
N PRO A 12 2.96 13.74 2.64
CA PRO A 12 3.28 13.73 4.08
C PRO A 12 2.49 12.70 4.88
N MET A 13 1.45 12.13 4.30
CA MET A 13 0.57 11.18 4.99
C MET A 13 0.91 9.72 4.72
N VAL A 14 1.87 9.45 3.85
CA VAL A 14 2.30 8.07 3.57
C VAL A 14 3.26 7.62 4.65
N SER A 15 2.98 6.48 5.25
CA SER A 15 3.82 5.88 6.29
C SER A 15 4.17 4.46 5.89
N VAL A 16 5.46 4.17 5.77
CA VAL A 16 5.95 2.86 5.33
C VAL A 16 6.92 2.32 6.38
N ASP A 17 6.58 1.15 6.94
CA ASP A 17 7.49 0.52 7.89
C ASP A 17 8.81 0.17 7.20
N PRO A 18 9.97 0.36 7.87
CA PRO A 18 11.27 0.02 7.27
C PRO A 18 11.39 -1.42 6.79
N ALA A 19 10.61 -2.34 7.36
CA ALA A 19 10.61 -3.75 6.96
C ALA A 19 9.57 -4.06 5.87
N ALA A 20 8.86 -3.07 5.35
CA ALA A 20 7.96 -3.26 4.20
C ALA A 20 8.75 -3.17 2.90
N PHE A 21 8.15 -3.65 1.81
CA PHE A 21 8.79 -3.65 0.49
C PHE A 21 7.84 -3.06 -0.54
N VAL A 22 8.37 -2.18 -1.40
CA VAL A 22 7.58 -1.53 -2.46
C VAL A 22 8.35 -1.59 -3.77
N HIS A 23 7.69 -2.06 -4.83
CA HIS A 23 8.32 -2.02 -6.14
C HIS A 23 8.37 -0.57 -6.64
N PRO A 24 9.46 -0.15 -7.31
CA PRO A 24 9.60 1.24 -7.77
C PRO A 24 8.47 1.74 -8.67
N SER A 25 7.80 0.84 -9.40
CA SER A 25 6.68 1.22 -10.26
C SER A 25 5.35 1.35 -9.54
N ALA A 26 5.26 0.92 -8.28
CA ALA A 26 4.03 1.08 -7.51
C ALA A 26 3.82 2.54 -7.14
N GLN A 27 2.57 2.95 -7.08
CA GLN A 27 2.21 4.32 -6.76
C GLN A 27 1.35 4.35 -5.49
N ILE A 28 1.77 5.14 -4.52
CA ILE A 28 1.13 5.20 -3.21
C ILE A 28 0.87 6.66 -2.87
N TYR A 29 -0.39 7.01 -2.67
CA TYR A 29 -0.81 8.38 -2.42
C TYR A 29 -1.71 8.49 -1.20
N GLY A 30 -1.54 9.57 -0.43
CA GLY A 30 -2.46 9.94 0.63
C GLY A 30 -2.20 9.22 1.94
N LYS A 31 -3.25 8.93 2.69
CA LYS A 31 -3.16 8.35 4.02
C LYS A 31 -2.96 6.84 3.97
N VAL A 32 -1.79 6.42 3.53
CA VAL A 32 -1.46 5.00 3.40
C VAL A 32 -0.46 4.60 4.47
N ARG A 33 -0.72 3.48 5.13
CA ARG A 33 0.20 2.90 6.09
C ARG A 33 0.52 1.46 5.68
N LEU A 34 1.80 1.18 5.52
CA LEU A 34 2.27 -0.17 5.23
C LEU A 34 2.99 -0.71 6.45
N ALA A 35 2.49 -1.81 7.01
CA ALA A 35 3.06 -2.43 8.19
C ALA A 35 4.28 -3.29 7.85
N ALA A 36 4.96 -3.80 8.87
CA ALA A 36 6.16 -4.60 8.71
C ALA A 36 5.92 -5.84 7.84
N GLY A 37 6.81 -6.09 6.89
CA GLY A 37 6.70 -7.23 5.99
C GLY A 37 5.63 -7.10 4.91
N ALA A 38 4.87 -6.01 4.90
CA ALA A 38 3.92 -5.76 3.81
C ALA A 38 4.69 -5.54 2.51
N SER A 39 4.11 -5.93 1.37
CA SER A 39 4.75 -5.75 0.07
C SER A 39 3.77 -5.23 -0.96
N VAL A 40 4.24 -4.29 -1.78
CA VAL A 40 3.46 -3.71 -2.87
C VAL A 40 4.21 -3.98 -4.17
N TRP A 41 3.58 -4.68 -5.07
CA TRP A 41 4.19 -5.24 -6.27
C TRP A 41 4.06 -4.33 -7.49
N PRO A 42 4.70 -4.70 -8.64
CA PRO A 42 4.76 -3.80 -9.79
C PRO A 42 3.41 -3.25 -10.24
N ASN A 43 3.37 -1.97 -10.54
CA ASN A 43 2.21 -1.28 -11.09
C ASN A 43 0.96 -1.32 -10.21
N ALA A 44 1.09 -1.68 -8.94
CA ALA A 44 0.00 -1.53 -7.99
C ALA A 44 -0.20 -0.04 -7.66
N VAL A 45 -1.43 0.35 -7.43
CA VAL A 45 -1.78 1.73 -7.09
C VAL A 45 -2.62 1.73 -5.82
N ILE A 46 -2.19 2.50 -4.82
CA ILE A 46 -2.94 2.70 -3.59
C ILE A 46 -3.22 4.19 -3.47
N ARG A 47 -4.49 4.56 -3.48
CA ARG A 47 -4.90 5.96 -3.40
C ARG A 47 -5.84 6.15 -2.20
N ALA A 48 -5.35 6.87 -1.21
CA ALA A 48 -6.09 7.13 0.02
C ALA A 48 -6.23 8.65 0.22
N GLU A 49 -6.90 9.30 -0.72
CA GLU A 49 -6.96 10.76 -0.76
C GLU A 49 -7.74 11.36 0.40
N MET A 50 -8.83 10.73 0.80
CA MET A 50 -9.70 11.25 1.86
C MET A 50 -9.74 10.36 3.09
N TYR A 51 -9.58 9.06 2.93
CA TYR A 51 -9.69 8.09 4.00
C TYR A 51 -8.46 7.19 4.03
N GLU A 52 -8.21 6.62 5.18
CA GLU A 52 -6.99 5.83 5.42
C GLU A 52 -7.04 4.47 4.74
N VAL A 53 -5.89 4.04 4.19
CA VAL A 53 -5.65 2.67 3.77
C VAL A 53 -4.53 2.10 4.63
N VAL A 54 -4.80 1.00 5.32
CA VAL A 54 -3.81 0.30 6.13
C VAL A 54 -3.58 -1.09 5.57
N ILE A 55 -2.34 -1.41 5.24
CA ILE A 55 -1.95 -2.74 4.78
C ILE A 55 -1.25 -3.42 5.95
N GLY A 56 -1.84 -4.49 6.45
CA GLY A 56 -1.38 -5.19 7.63
C GLY A 56 -0.05 -5.93 7.43
N GLU A 57 0.49 -6.43 8.53
CA GLU A 57 1.79 -7.10 8.53
C GLU A 57 1.81 -8.30 7.57
N ARG A 58 2.88 -8.43 6.80
CA ARG A 58 3.12 -9.54 5.88
C ARG A 58 2.05 -9.73 4.80
N SER A 59 1.19 -8.74 4.62
CA SER A 59 0.22 -8.76 3.53
C SER A 59 0.86 -8.27 2.25
N ASN A 60 0.35 -8.73 1.11
CA ASN A 60 0.91 -8.31 -0.18
C ASN A 60 -0.18 -7.80 -1.12
N ILE A 61 0.15 -6.73 -1.80
CA ILE A 61 -0.67 -6.12 -2.82
C ILE A 61 -0.01 -6.44 -4.16
N GLN A 62 -0.62 -7.34 -4.91
CA GLN A 62 -0.05 -7.90 -6.12
C GLN A 62 -0.02 -6.92 -7.29
N ASP A 63 0.56 -7.37 -8.39
CA ASP A 63 0.71 -6.56 -9.60
C ASP A 63 -0.63 -6.04 -10.11
N PHE A 64 -0.67 -4.78 -10.52
CA PHE A 64 -1.84 -4.12 -11.12
C PHE A 64 -3.08 -4.03 -10.23
N VAL A 65 -2.93 -4.24 -8.93
CA VAL A 65 -4.04 -4.02 -8.00
C VAL A 65 -4.26 -2.51 -7.83
N MET A 66 -5.50 -2.10 -7.85
CA MET A 66 -5.85 -0.73 -7.49
C MET A 66 -6.69 -0.72 -6.22
N ILE A 67 -6.21 0.00 -5.21
CA ILE A 67 -6.96 0.27 -3.99
C ILE A 67 -7.28 1.76 -3.97
N HIS A 68 -8.56 2.05 -4.01
CA HIS A 68 -9.02 3.44 -3.99
C HIS A 68 -10.18 3.59 -3.01
N VAL A 69 -10.06 4.55 -2.13
CA VAL A 69 -11.05 4.80 -1.10
C VAL A 69 -11.91 5.98 -1.52
N GLY A 70 -13.19 5.78 -1.71
CA GLY A 70 -14.05 6.83 -2.22
C GLY A 70 -15.41 6.98 -1.56
N ASN A 71 -15.81 6.10 -0.66
CA ASN A 71 -17.17 6.07 -0.14
C ASN A 71 -17.29 6.39 1.35
N GLY A 72 -16.44 7.24 1.86
CA GLY A 72 -16.54 7.67 3.24
C GLY A 72 -16.00 6.69 4.26
N MET A 73 -15.30 5.66 3.83
CA MET A 73 -14.73 4.64 4.72
C MET A 73 -13.30 4.32 4.34
N GLY A 74 -12.46 4.13 5.35
CA GLY A 74 -11.11 3.62 5.12
C GLY A 74 -11.10 2.16 4.73
N THR A 75 -9.97 1.70 4.24
CA THR A 75 -9.76 0.30 3.88
C THR A 75 -8.62 -0.27 4.73
N HIS A 76 -8.89 -1.41 5.36
CA HIS A 76 -7.88 -2.08 6.17
C HIS A 76 -7.69 -3.50 5.66
N VAL A 77 -6.50 -3.79 5.19
CA VAL A 77 -6.12 -5.16 4.83
C VAL A 77 -5.47 -5.77 6.06
N GLY A 78 -6.00 -6.89 6.51
CA GLY A 78 -5.48 -7.59 7.68
C GLY A 78 -4.07 -8.12 7.46
N LYS A 79 -3.48 -8.72 8.48
CA LYS A 79 -2.16 -9.33 8.35
C LYS A 79 -2.23 -10.63 7.56
N ASP A 80 -1.13 -11.00 6.92
CA ASP A 80 -0.98 -12.24 6.16
C ASP A 80 -2.01 -12.42 5.04
N CYS A 81 -2.52 -11.30 4.50
CA CYS A 81 -3.47 -11.32 3.39
C CYS A 81 -2.76 -11.14 2.05
N SER A 82 -3.41 -11.61 1.01
CA SER A 82 -2.89 -11.45 -0.36
C SER A 82 -4.00 -10.85 -1.22
N ILE A 83 -3.77 -9.66 -1.74
CA ILE A 83 -4.70 -9.01 -2.67
C ILE A 83 -4.13 -9.23 -4.07
N THR A 84 -4.82 -10.05 -4.83
CA THR A 84 -4.33 -10.47 -6.14
C THR A 84 -4.60 -9.40 -7.20
N HIS A 85 -3.89 -9.52 -8.33
CA HIS A 85 -3.95 -8.51 -9.38
C HIS A 85 -5.34 -8.35 -9.98
N HIS A 86 -5.60 -7.14 -10.50
CA HIS A 86 -6.87 -6.72 -11.08
C HIS A 86 -8.03 -6.61 -10.09
N VAL A 87 -7.74 -6.50 -8.81
CA VAL A 87 -8.75 -6.17 -7.80
C VAL A 87 -8.85 -4.65 -7.71
N THR A 88 -10.07 -4.19 -7.64
CA THR A 88 -10.36 -2.75 -7.54
C THR A 88 -11.05 -2.42 -6.25
#